data_980335230d74575e75118451fb05fcb1
#
_entry.id   980335230d74575e75118451fb05fcb1
#
_cell.length_a   1.000
_cell.length_b   1.000
_cell.length_c   1.000
_cell.angle_alpha   90.00
_cell.angle_beta   90.00
_cell.angle_gamma   90.00
#
_symmetry.space_group_name_H-M   'P 1'
#
loop_
_entity.id
_entity.type
_entity.pdbx_description
1 polymer ?
#
loop_
_entity_poly.entity_id
_entity_poly.type
_entity_poly.pdbx_seq_one_letter_code
_entity_poly.pdbx_strand_id
1 'polypeptide(L)'
;MNLHSIGFLLLAFPVLAGEPAALMDAKSPITPAPAAPGPWRIGAGVMWRNIGELSVNPHFQDSRFADRFFAPPTEAGAANIFSNRTYDDGFVNIGAATPATGLTTNWSYQYDNQVSNGSLNYSLGGGSTQAFPGSGKDDEDPAPAPYLEFSYLRPIQPNFSAGFTANLSLTSLDGRSSSTMNKSSVSIADRYALSGVIPPSAPYTGSFAGPGPLITNNPTSRDFILTPDGTSNYQFAHDTDLYSLAFGAEIHWQPAESWYLGFGTGAVLNLADWDASWSMPVPTTSGTTMIRGANNGENFLWGLYLKGSAGYRIDERWSIEGFFRYDWNETLRGSVSPSSFELGLTGWSAGLGVNCRF
;
A
#
# COMPACT_ATOMS: atom_id res chain seq x y z
N MET A 1 14.28 -15.27 -0.76
CA MET A 1 14.34 -16.10 -1.97
C MET A 1 14.00 -17.51 -1.56
N ASN A 2 12.70 -17.77 -1.40
CA ASN A 2 12.17 -19.10 -1.14
C ASN A 2 11.18 -19.41 -2.24
N LEU A 3 11.62 -20.27 -3.18
CA LEU A 3 10.76 -20.87 -4.20
C LEU A 3 9.81 -21.85 -3.50
N HIS A 4 8.56 -21.47 -3.34
CA HIS A 4 7.51 -22.44 -3.08
C HIS A 4 7.12 -23.06 -4.42
N SER A 5 7.53 -24.32 -4.58
CA SER A 5 7.20 -25.15 -5.73
C SER A 5 5.69 -25.43 -5.73
N ILE A 6 4.96 -24.72 -6.58
CA ILE A 6 3.57 -25.07 -6.90
C ILE A 6 3.62 -26.29 -7.80
N GLY A 7 3.35 -27.46 -7.21
CA GLY A 7 3.22 -28.70 -7.94
C GLY A 7 1.95 -28.68 -8.80
N PHE A 8 2.10 -28.50 -10.10
CA PHE A 8 1.03 -28.73 -11.04
C PHE A 8 0.66 -30.21 -11.04
N LEU A 9 -0.50 -30.53 -10.50
CA LEU A 9 -1.10 -31.86 -10.62
C LEU A 9 -1.69 -32.00 -12.03
N LEU A 10 -0.90 -32.49 -12.97
CA LEU A 10 -1.36 -32.93 -14.29
C LEU A 10 -2.21 -34.18 -14.12
N LEU A 11 -3.52 -34.02 -14.14
CA LEU A 11 -4.45 -35.16 -14.29
C LEU A 11 -4.36 -35.69 -15.72
N ALA A 12 -3.57 -36.73 -15.90
CA ALA A 12 -3.54 -37.51 -17.14
C ALA A 12 -4.83 -38.32 -17.26
N PHE A 13 -5.65 -37.98 -18.23
CA PHE A 13 -6.79 -38.83 -18.60
C PHE A 13 -6.30 -39.97 -19.51
N PRO A 14 -6.64 -41.23 -19.21
CA PRO A 14 -6.32 -42.34 -20.10
C PRO A 14 -7.20 -42.25 -21.37
N VAL A 15 -6.56 -42.15 -22.53
CA VAL A 15 -7.19 -42.35 -23.82
C VAL A 15 -7.40 -43.85 -23.97
N LEU A 16 -8.62 -44.33 -23.84
CA LEU A 16 -9.00 -45.70 -24.17
C LEU A 16 -9.06 -45.83 -25.71
N ALA A 17 -8.01 -46.44 -26.29
CA ALA A 17 -8.05 -46.92 -27.64
C ALA A 17 -8.96 -48.15 -27.73
N GLY A 18 -10.06 -48.03 -28.45
CA GLY A 18 -10.97 -49.13 -28.67
C GLY A 18 -10.44 -50.07 -29.79
N GLU A 19 -10.37 -51.37 -29.50
CA GLU A 19 -10.13 -52.42 -30.48
C GLU A 19 -11.38 -52.62 -31.38
N PRO A 20 -11.21 -53.03 -32.66
CA PRO A 20 -12.32 -53.31 -33.55
C PRO A 20 -12.99 -54.65 -33.19
N ALA A 21 -14.23 -54.61 -32.81
CA ALA A 21 -15.02 -55.79 -32.50
C ALA A 21 -15.47 -56.56 -33.76
N ALA A 22 -15.22 -57.83 -33.74
CA ALA A 22 -15.69 -58.80 -34.74
C ALA A 22 -17.22 -58.93 -34.75
N LEU A 23 -17.77 -59.04 -35.97
CA LEU A 23 -19.17 -59.34 -36.25
C LEU A 23 -19.56 -60.68 -35.61
N MET A 24 -20.43 -60.63 -34.62
CA MET A 24 -21.28 -61.75 -34.26
C MET A 24 -22.73 -61.27 -34.10
N ASP A 25 -23.58 -61.86 -34.94
CA ASP A 25 -25.01 -61.67 -34.96
C ASP A 25 -25.61 -62.28 -33.68
N ALA A 26 -25.78 -61.44 -32.68
CA ALA A 26 -26.50 -61.75 -31.45
C ALA A 26 -27.44 -60.58 -31.18
N LYS A 27 -28.72 -60.88 -31.02
CA LYS A 27 -29.77 -60.01 -30.57
C LYS A 27 -29.21 -58.98 -29.59
N SER A 28 -28.99 -57.78 -30.07
CA SER A 28 -28.38 -56.70 -29.27
C SER A 28 -29.19 -56.54 -27.99
N PRO A 29 -28.60 -56.65 -26.80
CA PRO A 29 -29.24 -56.22 -25.58
C PRO A 29 -29.58 -54.75 -25.77
N ILE A 30 -30.83 -54.36 -25.46
CA ILE A 30 -31.24 -52.97 -25.41
C ILE A 30 -30.37 -52.31 -24.39
N THR A 31 -29.26 -51.68 -24.84
CA THR A 31 -28.45 -50.82 -23.98
C THR A 31 -29.37 -49.67 -23.58
N PRO A 32 -29.68 -49.48 -22.30
CA PRO A 32 -30.47 -48.35 -21.89
C PRO A 32 -29.78 -47.09 -22.42
N ALA A 33 -30.55 -46.22 -23.09
CA ALA A 33 -30.03 -44.94 -23.53
C ALA A 33 -29.31 -44.25 -22.36
N PRO A 34 -28.13 -43.71 -22.57
CA PRO A 34 -27.42 -42.99 -21.50
C PRO A 34 -28.36 -41.98 -20.90
N ALA A 35 -28.52 -41.98 -19.58
CA ALA A 35 -29.35 -41.06 -18.88
C ALA A 35 -28.95 -39.63 -19.28
N ALA A 36 -29.92 -38.81 -19.65
CA ALA A 36 -29.66 -37.40 -19.97
C ALA A 36 -28.88 -36.74 -18.81
N PRO A 37 -27.84 -35.96 -19.11
CA PRO A 37 -27.03 -35.32 -18.09
C PRO A 37 -27.89 -34.45 -17.17
N GLY A 38 -27.65 -34.54 -15.86
CA GLY A 38 -28.38 -33.83 -14.84
C GLY A 38 -28.12 -32.29 -14.89
N PRO A 39 -28.66 -31.54 -13.93
CA PRO A 39 -28.58 -30.09 -13.89
C PRO A 39 -27.22 -29.57 -13.37
N TRP A 40 -26.38 -30.42 -12.87
CA TRP A 40 -25.10 -30.07 -12.28
C TRP A 40 -23.99 -29.93 -13.32
N ARG A 41 -23.13 -28.93 -13.14
CA ARG A 41 -21.98 -28.67 -13.99
C ARG A 41 -20.77 -28.31 -13.14
N ILE A 42 -19.64 -28.87 -13.49
CA ILE A 42 -18.32 -28.50 -12.96
C ILE A 42 -17.46 -27.97 -14.10
N GLY A 43 -16.78 -26.86 -13.89
CA GLY A 43 -15.90 -26.22 -14.85
C GLY A 43 -14.54 -25.93 -14.27
N ALA A 44 -13.52 -25.89 -15.11
CA ALA A 44 -12.19 -25.42 -14.75
C ALA A 44 -11.57 -24.68 -15.94
N GLY A 45 -10.74 -23.68 -15.63
CA GLY A 45 -10.10 -22.87 -16.65
C GLY A 45 -9.11 -21.88 -16.09
N VAL A 46 -8.75 -20.94 -16.94
CA VAL A 46 -7.90 -19.81 -16.59
C VAL A 46 -8.61 -18.53 -17.00
N MET A 47 -8.53 -17.55 -16.15
CA MET A 47 -8.96 -16.19 -16.45
C MET A 47 -7.80 -15.21 -16.25
N TRP A 48 -7.84 -14.10 -16.94
CA TRP A 48 -6.95 -12.95 -16.76
C TRP A 48 -7.75 -11.88 -16.05
N ARG A 49 -7.21 -11.41 -14.94
CA ARG A 49 -7.83 -10.38 -14.12
C ARG A 49 -7.03 -9.10 -14.21
N ASN A 50 -7.69 -8.03 -14.60
CA ASN A 50 -7.18 -6.67 -14.49
C ASN A 50 -7.92 -6.03 -13.31
N ILE A 51 -7.32 -6.10 -12.14
CA ILE A 51 -7.86 -5.59 -10.90
C ILE A 51 -6.97 -4.50 -10.38
N GLY A 52 -7.51 -3.33 -10.40
CA GLY A 52 -7.17 -2.17 -9.64
C GLY A 52 -5.86 -1.48 -9.89
N GLU A 53 -5.73 -0.46 -9.14
CA GLU A 53 -4.61 0.45 -9.16
C GLU A 53 -3.97 0.48 -7.77
N LEU A 54 -2.64 0.31 -7.72
CA LEU A 54 -1.88 0.49 -6.48
C LEU A 54 -1.67 1.99 -6.23
N SER A 55 -2.11 2.47 -5.09
CA SER A 55 -1.83 3.82 -4.60
C SER A 55 -1.02 3.74 -3.31
N VAL A 56 0.14 4.37 -3.29
CA VAL A 56 1.03 4.40 -2.11
C VAL A 56 1.10 5.81 -1.58
N ASN A 57 0.87 5.96 -0.28
CA ASN A 57 0.98 7.23 0.42
C ASN A 57 2.13 7.16 1.44
N PRO A 58 3.35 7.55 1.05
CA PRO A 58 4.48 7.62 1.97
C PRO A 58 4.30 8.81 2.91
N HIS A 59 4.30 8.56 4.21
CA HIS A 59 4.13 9.58 5.23
C HIS A 59 5.29 9.57 6.21
N PHE A 60 6.33 10.37 5.94
CA PHE A 60 7.47 10.49 6.83
C PHE A 60 7.43 11.83 7.56
N GLN A 61 7.10 11.80 8.84
CA GLN A 61 7.35 12.92 9.74
C GLN A 61 8.58 12.60 10.60
N ASP A 62 9.59 13.46 10.55
CA ASP A 62 10.68 13.36 11.51
C ASP A 62 10.20 13.93 12.85
N SER A 63 9.76 13.04 13.74
CA SER A 63 9.30 13.39 15.08
C SER A 63 10.37 14.09 15.94
N ARG A 64 11.66 13.91 15.60
CA ARG A 64 12.77 14.58 16.29
C ARG A 64 12.67 16.11 16.20
N PHE A 65 11.90 16.60 15.25
CA PHE A 65 11.65 18.02 15.08
C PHE A 65 10.73 18.58 16.17
N ALA A 66 9.65 17.87 16.48
CA ALA A 66 8.66 18.31 17.48
C ALA A 66 9.25 18.42 18.88
N ASP A 67 10.13 17.47 19.24
CA ASP A 67 10.72 17.42 20.58
C ASP A 67 11.81 18.46 20.84
N ARG A 68 12.43 19.00 19.77
CA ARG A 68 13.46 20.04 19.86
C ARG A 68 12.92 21.47 19.76
N PHE A 69 11.70 21.62 19.22
CA PHE A 69 11.07 22.93 19.14
C PHE A 69 10.36 23.28 20.42
N PHE A 70 11.00 24.12 21.20
CA PHE A 70 10.33 24.78 22.32
C PHE A 70 9.10 25.51 21.80
N ALA A 71 8.02 25.46 22.56
CA ALA A 71 6.85 26.29 22.29
C ALA A 71 7.30 27.72 22.00
N PRO A 72 6.71 28.40 21.00
CA PRO A 72 7.02 29.77 20.74
C PRO A 72 6.87 30.57 22.04
N PRO A 73 7.68 31.60 22.26
CA PRO A 73 7.46 32.47 23.40
C PRO A 73 6.03 32.93 23.33
N THR A 74 5.20 32.56 24.27
CA THR A 74 3.86 33.10 24.44
C THR A 74 4.00 34.60 24.58
N GLU A 75 3.09 35.32 23.96
CA GLU A 75 3.06 36.77 23.80
C GLU A 75 3.59 37.54 24.98
N ALA A 76 4.18 38.72 24.70
CA ALA A 76 4.66 39.65 25.70
C ALA A 76 3.57 39.94 26.76
N GLY A 77 3.75 39.40 27.96
CA GLY A 77 2.81 39.55 29.08
C GLY A 77 2.41 38.29 29.79
N ALA A 78 2.60 37.08 29.20
CA ALA A 78 2.40 35.83 29.92
C ALA A 78 3.57 35.61 30.87
N ALA A 79 3.28 35.61 32.14
CA ALA A 79 4.28 35.35 33.19
C ALA A 79 4.94 33.98 32.95
N ASN A 80 6.08 33.95 32.24
CA ASN A 80 7.27 33.26 32.69
C ASN A 80 7.26 31.75 32.74
N ILE A 81 7.23 31.14 31.58
CA ILE A 81 7.83 29.81 31.51
C ILE A 81 8.94 29.87 30.45
N PHE A 82 10.05 30.50 30.81
CA PHE A 82 11.26 30.43 30.04
C PHE A 82 11.95 29.13 30.42
N SER A 83 12.12 28.22 29.48
CA SER A 83 12.94 27.05 29.67
C SER A 83 14.37 27.34 29.27
N ASN A 84 15.32 26.65 29.87
CA ASN A 84 16.69 26.58 29.40
C ASN A 84 16.70 26.16 27.93
N ARG A 85 17.52 26.84 27.09
CA ARG A 85 17.64 26.55 25.67
C ARG A 85 19.05 26.16 25.32
N THR A 86 19.19 25.01 24.70
CA THR A 86 20.46 24.50 24.18
C THR A 86 20.41 24.52 22.67
N TYR A 87 21.41 25.10 22.07
CA TYR A 87 21.63 25.20 20.62
C TYR A 87 22.84 24.35 20.21
N ASP A 88 23.04 24.16 18.93
CA ASP A 88 24.19 23.42 18.41
C ASP A 88 25.50 24.16 18.66
N ASP A 89 25.42 25.50 18.84
CA ASP A 89 26.53 26.44 18.95
C ASP A 89 26.52 27.22 20.29
N GLY A 90 25.76 26.77 21.28
CA GLY A 90 25.75 27.35 22.62
C GLY A 90 24.48 27.08 23.42
N PHE A 91 24.27 27.89 24.45
CA PHE A 91 23.05 27.81 25.27
C PHE A 91 22.68 29.18 25.86
N VAL A 92 21.39 29.32 26.16
CA VAL A 92 20.85 30.41 26.97
C VAL A 92 19.95 29.82 28.04
N ASN A 93 20.38 29.89 29.28
CA ASN A 93 19.65 29.36 30.44
C ASN A 93 19.08 30.47 31.30
N ILE A 94 18.02 30.17 32.00
CA ILE A 94 17.44 31.10 32.97
C ILE A 94 18.36 31.16 34.19
N GLY A 95 18.87 32.33 34.48
CA GLY A 95 19.63 32.52 35.71
C GLY A 95 18.73 32.52 36.93
N ALA A 96 19.08 31.76 37.96
CA ALA A 96 18.34 31.73 39.24
C ALA A 96 18.23 33.13 39.93
N ALA A 97 19.08 34.04 39.55
CA ALA A 97 19.16 35.38 40.17
C ALA A 97 18.33 36.49 39.45
N THR A 98 17.78 36.22 38.22
CA THR A 98 17.18 37.28 37.43
C THR A 98 15.87 36.91 36.69
N PRO A 99 14.97 36.08 37.24
CA PRO A 99 13.78 35.70 36.51
C PRO A 99 12.81 36.89 36.30
N ALA A 100 12.88 37.90 37.15
CA ALA A 100 11.95 39.05 37.07
C ALA A 100 12.36 40.14 36.05
N THR A 101 13.61 40.13 35.56
CA THR A 101 14.13 41.18 34.67
C THR A 101 14.10 40.80 33.22
N GLY A 102 13.81 39.55 32.89
CA GLY A 102 13.92 39.08 31.50
C GLY A 102 15.37 39.03 30.98
N LEU A 103 16.37 39.08 31.87
CA LEU A 103 17.79 39.04 31.54
C LEU A 103 18.46 37.81 32.16
N THR A 104 19.58 37.37 31.59
CA THR A 104 20.39 36.25 32.11
C THR A 104 21.88 36.49 31.94
N THR A 105 22.65 35.97 32.87
CA THR A 105 24.11 35.89 32.78
C THR A 105 24.57 34.46 32.41
N ASN A 106 23.65 33.51 32.35
CA ASN A 106 23.92 32.09 32.13
C ASN A 106 23.75 31.71 30.66
N TRP A 107 24.72 32.06 29.83
CA TRP A 107 24.74 31.80 28.41
C TRP A 107 26.15 31.49 27.92
N SER A 108 26.22 30.78 26.80
CA SER A 108 27.49 30.42 26.15
C SER A 108 27.37 30.54 24.64
N TYR A 109 28.48 30.74 23.95
CA TYR A 109 28.58 30.67 22.49
C TYR A 109 29.96 30.21 22.04
N GLN A 110 30.05 29.65 20.84
CA GLN A 110 31.21 28.92 20.36
C GLN A 110 32.12 29.75 19.42
N TYR A 111 31.52 30.66 18.63
CA TYR A 111 32.19 31.29 17.50
C TYR A 111 31.97 32.82 17.48
N ASP A 112 33.01 33.58 17.15
CA ASP A 112 32.91 35.05 17.09
C ASP A 112 31.90 35.57 16.06
N ASN A 113 31.65 34.81 14.98
CA ASN A 113 30.68 35.14 13.96
C ASN A 113 29.21 35.04 14.43
N GLN A 114 28.94 34.45 15.59
CA GLN A 114 27.63 34.47 16.22
C GLN A 114 27.27 35.87 16.70
N VAL A 115 28.25 36.71 16.93
CA VAL A 115 28.05 38.09 17.32
C VAL A 115 28.01 38.98 16.06
N SER A 116 26.84 39.48 15.71
CA SER A 116 26.68 40.36 14.57
C SER A 116 25.53 41.36 14.79
N ASN A 117 25.70 42.56 14.27
CA ASN A 117 24.66 43.60 14.31
C ASN A 117 24.03 43.86 15.70
N GLY A 118 24.85 43.80 16.75
CA GLY A 118 24.37 44.05 18.13
C GLY A 118 23.53 42.90 18.71
N SER A 119 23.59 41.75 18.10
CA SER A 119 22.88 40.53 18.51
C SER A 119 23.81 39.35 18.59
N LEU A 120 23.44 38.40 19.44
CA LEU A 120 24.04 37.07 19.52
C LEU A 120 23.07 36.10 18.83
N ASN A 121 23.58 35.37 17.83
CA ASN A 121 22.81 34.47 16.97
C ASN A 121 23.15 33.03 17.30
N TYR A 122 22.10 32.22 17.49
CA TYR A 122 22.23 30.82 17.74
C TYR A 122 21.54 30.02 16.63
N SER A 123 22.07 28.86 16.36
CA SER A 123 21.48 27.89 15.44
C SER A 123 21.12 26.60 16.14
N LEU A 124 19.96 26.07 15.79
CA LEU A 124 19.51 24.75 16.15
C LEU A 124 19.12 24.02 14.87
N GLY A 125 19.94 23.09 14.45
CA GLY A 125 19.65 22.25 13.29
C GLY A 125 18.69 21.13 13.64
N GLY A 126 17.78 20.88 12.76
CA GLY A 126 16.90 19.70 12.76
C GLY A 126 16.69 19.22 11.34
N GLY A 127 16.62 17.91 11.14
CA GLY A 127 16.26 17.34 9.85
C GLY A 127 14.79 17.03 9.79
N SER A 128 14.08 17.47 8.79
CA SER A 128 12.75 16.96 8.47
C SER A 128 12.74 16.45 7.05
N THR A 129 12.18 15.28 6.89
CA THR A 129 11.91 14.74 5.56
C THR A 129 10.43 14.89 5.33
N GLN A 130 10.04 15.79 4.44
CA GLN A 130 8.65 15.87 4.01
C GLN A 130 8.50 15.00 2.77
N ALA A 131 7.71 13.95 2.91
CA ALA A 131 7.22 13.20 1.77
C ALA A 131 6.09 13.99 1.12
N PHE A 132 6.31 14.48 -0.09
CA PHE A 132 5.18 14.87 -0.91
C PHE A 132 4.68 13.61 -1.62
N PRO A 133 3.39 13.29 -1.53
CA PRO A 133 2.84 12.12 -2.20
C PRO A 133 2.93 12.33 -3.71
N GLY A 134 3.96 11.77 -4.30
CA GLY A 134 3.83 11.31 -5.66
C GLY A 134 3.07 10.00 -5.53
N SER A 135 1.79 9.97 -5.82
CA SER A 135 1.08 8.71 -6.00
C SER A 135 1.77 7.99 -7.15
N GLY A 136 2.65 7.06 -6.82
CA GLY A 136 3.12 6.10 -7.80
C GLY A 136 1.89 5.26 -8.12
N LYS A 137 1.30 5.50 -9.28
CA LYS A 137 0.30 4.64 -9.85
C LYS A 137 1.05 3.60 -10.64
N ASP A 138 0.88 2.35 -10.27
CA ASP A 138 1.30 1.23 -11.07
C ASP A 138 0.03 0.58 -11.63
N ASP A 139 -0.13 0.61 -12.96
CA ASP A 139 -1.18 -0.15 -13.65
C ASP A 139 -0.65 -1.56 -13.80
N GLU A 140 -1.12 -2.47 -12.96
CA GLU A 140 -0.73 -3.87 -13.04
C GLU A 140 -1.22 -4.50 -14.35
N ASP A 141 -0.34 -5.28 -14.99
CA ASP A 141 -0.71 -6.12 -16.12
C ASP A 141 -1.74 -7.16 -15.69
N PRO A 142 -2.67 -7.58 -16.58
CA PRO A 142 -3.67 -8.59 -16.25
C PRO A 142 -3.04 -9.89 -15.73
N ALA A 143 -3.30 -10.23 -14.47
CA ALA A 143 -2.75 -11.40 -13.82
C ALA A 143 -3.54 -12.67 -14.18
N PRO A 144 -2.86 -13.80 -14.52
CA PRO A 144 -3.53 -15.07 -14.76
C PRO A 144 -4.03 -15.67 -13.44
N ALA A 145 -5.26 -16.17 -13.45
CA ALA A 145 -5.91 -16.81 -12.31
C ALA A 145 -6.55 -18.13 -12.70
N PRO A 146 -6.08 -19.27 -12.24
CA PRO A 146 -6.82 -20.52 -12.35
C PRO A 146 -8.14 -20.43 -11.59
N TYR A 147 -9.19 -21.07 -12.13
CA TYR A 147 -10.47 -21.11 -11.48
C TYR A 147 -11.13 -22.47 -11.56
N LEU A 148 -12.00 -22.74 -10.57
CA LEU A 148 -12.95 -23.83 -10.55
C LEU A 148 -14.35 -23.23 -10.45
N GLU A 149 -15.27 -23.72 -11.27
CA GLU A 149 -16.65 -23.29 -11.27
C GLU A 149 -17.57 -24.50 -11.02
N PHE A 150 -18.56 -24.29 -10.18
CA PHE A 150 -19.59 -25.25 -9.88
C PHE A 150 -20.95 -24.60 -10.08
N SER A 151 -21.81 -25.18 -10.92
CA SER A 151 -23.11 -24.60 -11.19
C SER A 151 -24.23 -25.64 -11.22
N TYR A 152 -25.42 -25.17 -10.85
CA TYR A 152 -26.67 -25.90 -10.93
C TYR A 152 -27.63 -25.14 -11.82
N LEU A 153 -27.96 -25.68 -12.99
CA LEU A 153 -28.79 -25.02 -13.99
C LEU A 153 -29.97 -25.91 -14.33
N ARG A 154 -31.16 -25.46 -13.98
CA ARG A 154 -32.40 -26.15 -14.28
C ARG A 154 -33.14 -25.52 -15.47
N PRO A 155 -33.59 -26.32 -16.46
CA PRO A 155 -34.45 -25.82 -17.54
C PRO A 155 -35.73 -25.22 -16.96
N ILE A 156 -36.05 -23.98 -17.36
CA ILE A 156 -37.28 -23.29 -17.04
C ILE A 156 -38.21 -23.15 -18.24
N GLN A 157 -37.60 -23.11 -19.45
CA GLN A 157 -38.24 -23.14 -20.75
C GLN A 157 -37.38 -23.92 -21.73
N PRO A 158 -37.88 -24.31 -22.93
CA PRO A 158 -37.08 -25.12 -23.88
C PRO A 158 -35.68 -24.63 -24.19
N ASN A 159 -35.53 -23.29 -24.25
CA ASN A 159 -34.22 -22.65 -24.59
C ASN A 159 -33.62 -21.86 -23.42
N PHE A 160 -34.20 -21.95 -22.22
CA PHE A 160 -33.75 -21.20 -21.07
C PHE A 160 -33.53 -22.10 -19.87
N SER A 161 -32.37 -21.94 -19.24
CA SER A 161 -32.08 -22.54 -17.94
C SER A 161 -31.73 -21.46 -16.94
N ALA A 162 -32.05 -21.65 -15.68
CA ALA A 162 -31.64 -20.76 -14.61
C ALA A 162 -31.21 -21.57 -13.38
N GLY A 163 -30.36 -20.94 -12.60
CA GLY A 163 -29.86 -21.56 -11.38
C GLY A 163 -28.85 -20.71 -10.66
N PHE A 164 -27.89 -21.34 -10.04
CA PHE A 164 -26.84 -20.67 -9.31
C PHE A 164 -25.46 -21.19 -9.75
N THR A 165 -24.45 -20.37 -9.54
CA THR A 165 -23.05 -20.67 -9.78
C THR A 165 -22.21 -20.29 -8.59
N ALA A 166 -21.13 -21.04 -8.35
CA ALA A 166 -20.07 -20.71 -7.43
C ALA A 166 -18.74 -20.86 -8.17
N ASN A 167 -17.86 -19.89 -8.05
CA ASN A 167 -16.55 -19.86 -8.71
C ASN A 167 -15.48 -19.58 -7.68
N LEU A 168 -14.47 -20.42 -7.61
CA LEU A 168 -13.28 -20.26 -6.77
C LEU A 168 -12.09 -19.95 -7.66
N SER A 169 -11.34 -18.91 -7.32
CA SER A 169 -10.14 -18.52 -8.08
C SER A 169 -9.03 -18.04 -7.16
N LEU A 170 -7.79 -18.19 -7.65
CA LEU A 170 -6.58 -17.72 -7.00
C LEU A 170 -5.85 -16.76 -7.95
N THR A 171 -5.46 -15.59 -7.45
CA THR A 171 -4.71 -14.59 -8.21
C THR A 171 -3.57 -14.09 -7.35
N SER A 172 -2.35 -14.11 -7.86
CA SER A 172 -1.21 -13.44 -7.21
C SER A 172 -0.97 -12.12 -7.93
N LEU A 173 -0.84 -11.06 -7.16
CA LEU A 173 -0.63 -9.69 -7.59
C LEU A 173 0.68 -9.21 -6.97
N ASP A 174 1.59 -8.75 -7.79
CA ASP A 174 2.83 -8.13 -7.37
C ASP A 174 2.97 -6.75 -8.01
N GLY A 175 3.24 -5.76 -7.19
CA GLY A 175 3.36 -4.39 -7.66
C GLY A 175 4.54 -3.67 -7.03
N ARG A 176 5.06 -2.68 -7.77
CA ARG A 176 6.14 -1.83 -7.32
C ARG A 176 5.83 -0.39 -7.65
N SER A 177 6.04 0.47 -6.69
CA SER A 177 5.90 1.90 -6.87
C SER A 177 7.17 2.61 -6.45
N SER A 178 7.55 3.63 -7.20
CA SER A 178 8.68 4.48 -6.86
C SER A 178 8.28 5.93 -6.89
N SER A 179 8.70 6.68 -5.90
CA SER A 179 8.49 8.13 -5.85
C SER A 179 9.74 8.86 -5.39
N THR A 180 9.92 10.06 -5.90
CA THR A 180 11.00 10.94 -5.47
C THR A 180 10.49 11.83 -4.35
N MET A 181 11.18 11.76 -3.22
CA MET A 181 10.89 12.58 -2.05
C MET A 181 11.88 13.73 -1.96
N ASN A 182 11.39 14.93 -1.82
CA ASN A 182 12.23 16.08 -1.51
C ASN A 182 12.55 16.09 -0.03
N LYS A 183 13.83 16.17 0.27
CA LYS A 183 14.33 16.41 1.63
C LYS A 183 14.54 17.88 1.84
N SER A 184 14.19 18.34 3.02
CA SER A 184 14.59 19.65 3.51
C SER A 184 15.00 19.55 4.96
N SER A 185 16.11 20.18 5.28
CA SER A 185 16.49 20.42 6.67
C SER A 185 15.86 21.75 7.12
N VAL A 186 15.31 21.74 8.31
CA VAL A 186 14.84 22.96 8.95
C VAL A 186 15.83 23.30 10.06
N SER A 187 16.29 24.51 10.08
CA SER A 187 17.04 25.04 11.20
C SER A 187 16.32 26.24 11.80
N ILE A 188 16.49 26.43 13.09
CA ILE A 188 16.05 27.64 13.78
C ILE A 188 17.25 28.53 13.96
N ALA A 189 17.09 29.82 13.66
CA ALA A 189 18.03 30.87 14.04
C ALA A 189 17.34 31.76 15.07
N ASP A 190 17.80 31.68 16.30
CA ASP A 190 17.38 32.56 17.39
C ASP A 190 18.36 33.72 17.56
N ARG A 191 17.85 34.95 17.68
CA ARG A 191 18.64 36.13 17.92
C ARG A 191 18.34 36.72 19.30
N TYR A 192 19.40 37.04 20.04
CA TYR A 192 19.32 37.68 21.35
C TYR A 192 19.94 39.06 21.27
N ALA A 193 19.23 40.07 21.69
CA ALA A 193 19.78 41.44 21.68
C ALA A 193 20.87 41.55 22.74
N LEU A 194 22.00 42.10 22.35
CA LEU A 194 23.10 42.42 23.26
C LEU A 194 22.90 43.73 24.01
N SER A 195 22.01 44.60 23.51
CA SER A 195 21.65 45.89 24.18
C SER A 195 22.85 46.70 24.63
N GLY A 196 23.91 46.71 23.82
CA GLY A 196 25.17 47.45 24.15
C GLY A 196 26.17 46.62 24.98
N VAL A 197 25.85 45.40 25.33
CA VAL A 197 26.79 44.46 26.00
C VAL A 197 27.85 44.04 24.99
N ILE A 198 29.12 44.14 25.38
CA ILE A 198 30.25 43.58 24.63
C ILE A 198 30.49 42.15 25.15
N PRO A 199 30.19 41.11 24.36
CA PRO A 199 30.39 39.75 24.79
C PRO A 199 31.90 39.44 24.93
N PRO A 200 32.28 38.56 25.85
CA PRO A 200 33.65 38.03 25.91
C PRO A 200 34.01 37.34 24.60
N SER A 201 35.29 37.20 24.29
CA SER A 201 35.74 36.44 23.09
C SER A 201 35.27 35.02 23.09
N ALA A 202 34.94 34.47 21.90
CA ALA A 202 34.60 33.09 21.73
C ALA A 202 35.83 32.15 21.93
N PRO A 203 35.65 30.93 22.41
CA PRO A 203 34.43 30.37 22.97
C PRO A 203 34.13 30.91 24.37
N TYR A 204 32.91 31.36 24.60
CA TYR A 204 32.46 31.76 25.93
C TYR A 204 31.58 30.68 26.53
N THR A 205 31.93 30.20 27.72
CA THR A 205 31.27 29.02 28.36
C THR A 205 30.33 29.38 29.50
N GLY A 206 30.04 30.68 29.71
CA GLY A 206 29.17 31.13 30.80
C GLY A 206 29.83 31.20 32.18
N SER A 207 31.12 30.86 32.29
CA SER A 207 31.88 30.96 33.52
C SER A 207 32.64 32.30 33.57
N PHE A 208 32.01 33.30 34.14
CA PHE A 208 32.63 34.60 34.34
C PHE A 208 32.84 34.84 35.84
N ALA A 209 34.03 35.24 36.22
CA ALA A 209 34.37 35.59 37.59
C ALA A 209 33.79 36.98 37.92
N GLY A 210 32.52 37.05 38.28
CA GLY A 210 31.79 38.28 38.58
C GLY A 210 30.37 38.28 37.97
N PRO A 211 29.64 39.34 38.10
CA PRO A 211 28.38 39.47 37.38
C PRO A 211 28.68 39.52 35.89
N GLY A 212 28.44 38.40 35.21
CA GLY A 212 28.68 38.24 33.76
C GLY A 212 27.82 39.22 32.95
N PRO A 213 28.12 39.34 31.66
CA PRO A 213 27.35 40.21 30.79
C PRO A 213 25.88 39.74 30.69
N LEU A 214 24.94 40.65 30.88
CA LEU A 214 23.51 40.39 30.89
C LEU A 214 22.99 40.50 29.43
N ILE A 215 22.37 39.42 28.96
CA ILE A 215 21.61 39.43 27.71
C ILE A 215 20.12 39.12 27.99
N THR A 216 19.25 39.36 27.02
CA THR A 216 17.86 38.92 27.12
C THR A 216 17.78 37.40 27.29
N ASN A 217 16.92 36.89 28.17
CA ASN A 217 16.70 35.46 28.33
C ASN A 217 15.74 34.88 27.29
N ASN A 218 15.15 35.75 26.46
CA ASN A 218 14.32 35.38 25.32
C ASN A 218 14.93 35.86 24.02
N PRO A 219 14.82 35.08 22.94
CA PRO A 219 15.18 35.58 21.64
C PRO A 219 14.29 36.75 21.25
N THR A 220 14.89 37.79 20.67
CA THR A 220 14.19 38.95 20.11
C THR A 220 13.57 38.62 18.75
N SER A 221 14.11 37.66 18.07
CA SER A 221 13.51 37.08 16.85
C SER A 221 13.89 35.60 16.71
N ARG A 222 13.02 34.85 16.05
CA ARG A 222 13.23 33.47 15.63
C ARG A 222 12.91 33.36 14.15
N ASP A 223 13.88 32.89 13.40
CA ASP A 223 13.73 32.60 11.98
C ASP A 223 13.76 31.09 11.75
N PHE A 224 12.83 30.57 10.94
CA PHE A 224 12.84 29.21 10.45
C PHE A 224 13.49 29.18 9.08
N ILE A 225 14.60 28.49 8.95
CA ILE A 225 15.34 28.38 7.71
C ILE A 225 15.11 26.98 7.14
N LEU A 226 14.39 26.93 6.01
CA LEU A 226 14.19 25.71 5.26
C LEU A 226 15.29 25.61 4.19
N THR A 227 16.15 24.62 4.32
CA THR A 227 17.22 24.37 3.35
C THR A 227 16.90 23.11 2.59
N PRO A 228 16.74 23.15 1.24
CA PRO A 228 16.61 21.94 0.44
C PRO A 228 17.86 21.06 0.62
N ASP A 229 17.68 19.81 1.01
CA ASP A 229 18.75 18.87 1.33
C ASP A 229 18.87 17.72 0.30
N GLY A 230 18.29 17.93 -0.89
CA GLY A 230 18.32 16.98 -1.99
C GLY A 230 17.06 16.13 -2.11
N THR A 231 17.19 15.06 -2.88
CA THR A 231 16.10 14.12 -3.16
C THR A 231 16.47 12.72 -2.71
N SER A 232 15.48 11.95 -2.31
CA SER A 232 15.61 10.51 -2.03
C SER A 232 14.57 9.74 -2.82
N ASN A 233 14.97 8.59 -3.36
CA ASN A 233 14.06 7.70 -4.06
C ASN A 233 13.43 6.73 -3.05
N TYR A 234 12.14 6.88 -2.84
CA TYR A 234 11.33 5.94 -2.10
C TYR A 234 10.91 4.81 -3.04
N GLN A 235 11.09 3.57 -2.62
CA GLN A 235 10.67 2.38 -3.34
C GLN A 235 9.72 1.60 -2.46
N PHE A 236 8.59 1.24 -3.01
CA PHE A 236 7.58 0.40 -2.37
C PHE A 236 7.36 -0.85 -3.22
N ALA A 237 7.21 -1.99 -2.58
CA ALA A 237 6.86 -3.25 -3.21
C ALA A 237 5.78 -3.94 -2.37
N HIS A 238 4.82 -4.56 -3.05
CA HIS A 238 3.84 -5.44 -2.42
C HIS A 238 3.72 -6.74 -3.21
N ASP A 239 3.29 -7.79 -2.51
CA ASP A 239 2.92 -9.10 -3.01
C ASP A 239 1.61 -9.46 -2.33
N THR A 240 0.60 -9.90 -3.10
CA THR A 240 -0.74 -10.16 -2.57
C THR A 240 -1.32 -11.41 -3.22
N ASP A 241 -1.57 -12.43 -2.42
CA ASP A 241 -2.33 -13.61 -2.82
C ASP A 241 -3.82 -13.39 -2.54
N LEU A 242 -4.62 -13.40 -3.60
CA LEU A 242 -6.05 -13.15 -3.56
C LEU A 242 -6.84 -14.42 -3.82
N TYR A 243 -7.48 -14.96 -2.79
CA TYR A 243 -8.41 -16.08 -2.85
C TYR A 243 -9.83 -15.53 -3.00
N SER A 244 -10.47 -15.80 -4.14
CA SER A 244 -11.79 -15.25 -4.44
C SER A 244 -12.84 -16.34 -4.56
N LEU A 245 -13.95 -16.20 -3.85
CA LEU A 245 -15.14 -17.01 -3.96
C LEU A 245 -16.30 -16.14 -4.48
N ALA A 246 -16.71 -16.36 -5.71
CA ALA A 246 -17.89 -15.71 -6.29
C ALA A 246 -19.07 -16.68 -6.28
N PHE A 247 -20.24 -16.19 -5.91
CA PHE A 247 -21.48 -16.99 -5.95
C PHE A 247 -22.68 -16.12 -6.33
N GLY A 248 -23.60 -16.70 -7.10
CA GLY A 248 -24.73 -15.92 -7.54
C GLY A 248 -25.69 -16.67 -8.45
N ALA A 249 -26.63 -15.92 -9.00
CA ALA A 249 -27.60 -16.43 -9.96
C ALA A 249 -27.01 -16.41 -11.38
N GLU A 250 -27.40 -17.40 -12.17
CA GLU A 250 -26.99 -17.52 -13.57
C GLU A 250 -28.17 -17.97 -14.41
N ILE A 251 -28.32 -17.38 -15.59
CA ILE A 251 -29.28 -17.78 -16.62
C ILE A 251 -28.53 -18.13 -17.90
N HIS A 252 -28.99 -19.17 -18.58
CA HIS A 252 -28.50 -19.56 -19.89
C HIS A 252 -29.61 -19.50 -20.92
N TRP A 253 -29.33 -18.89 -22.04
CA TRP A 253 -30.13 -18.91 -23.24
C TRP A 253 -29.44 -19.74 -24.31
N GLN A 254 -30.14 -20.71 -24.87
CA GLN A 254 -29.62 -21.61 -25.90
C GLN A 254 -30.27 -21.27 -27.25
N PRO A 255 -29.65 -20.38 -28.06
CA PRO A 255 -30.18 -19.99 -29.36
C PRO A 255 -30.06 -21.11 -30.42
N ALA A 256 -29.18 -22.06 -30.24
CA ALA A 256 -28.95 -23.20 -31.13
C ALA A 256 -28.57 -24.44 -30.31
N GLU A 257 -28.63 -25.63 -30.89
CA GLU A 257 -28.32 -26.89 -30.19
C GLU A 257 -26.93 -26.92 -29.56
N SER A 258 -25.93 -26.33 -30.25
CA SER A 258 -24.52 -26.35 -29.80
C SER A 258 -24.08 -25.09 -29.07
N TRP A 259 -24.84 -24.00 -29.14
CA TRP A 259 -24.44 -22.72 -28.56
C TRP A 259 -25.33 -22.30 -27.43
N TYR A 260 -24.73 -21.71 -26.40
CA TYR A 260 -25.46 -21.04 -25.33
C TYR A 260 -24.79 -19.71 -24.95
N LEU A 261 -25.61 -18.78 -24.50
CA LEU A 261 -25.19 -17.52 -23.92
C LEU A 261 -25.60 -17.52 -22.44
N GLY A 262 -24.69 -17.11 -21.59
CA GLY A 262 -24.91 -17.04 -20.15
C GLY A 262 -24.86 -15.61 -19.67
N PHE A 263 -25.63 -15.34 -18.62
CA PHE A 263 -25.60 -14.10 -17.88
C PHE A 263 -25.69 -14.42 -16.38
N GLY A 264 -24.75 -13.90 -15.60
CA GLY A 264 -24.66 -14.15 -14.17
C GLY A 264 -24.38 -12.89 -13.37
N THR A 265 -24.86 -12.87 -12.15
CA THR A 265 -24.61 -11.81 -11.18
C THR A 265 -24.65 -12.36 -9.76
N GLY A 266 -23.90 -11.75 -8.86
CA GLY A 266 -23.84 -12.21 -7.47
C GLY A 266 -22.83 -11.46 -6.64
N ALA A 267 -22.46 -12.08 -5.51
CA ALA A 267 -21.48 -11.57 -4.58
C ALA A 267 -20.11 -12.21 -4.79
N VAL A 268 -19.07 -11.50 -4.43
CA VAL A 268 -17.68 -11.97 -4.38
C VAL A 268 -17.17 -11.77 -2.97
N LEU A 269 -16.54 -12.80 -2.42
CA LEU A 269 -15.80 -12.76 -1.18
C LEU A 269 -14.32 -12.96 -1.51
N ASN A 270 -13.49 -12.04 -1.06
CA ASN A 270 -12.06 -12.07 -1.28
C ASN A 270 -11.34 -12.16 0.06
N LEU A 271 -10.42 -13.12 0.18
CA LEU A 271 -9.41 -13.14 1.21
C LEU A 271 -8.08 -12.74 0.57
N ALA A 272 -7.55 -11.61 0.99
CA ALA A 272 -6.26 -11.09 0.54
C ALA A 272 -5.22 -11.33 1.63
N ASP A 273 -4.18 -12.10 1.31
CA ASP A 273 -2.98 -12.27 2.12
C ASP A 273 -1.88 -11.45 1.45
N TRP A 274 -1.32 -10.47 2.18
CA TRP A 274 -0.41 -9.50 1.58
C TRP A 274 0.85 -9.29 2.40
N ASP A 275 1.96 -9.14 1.69
CA ASP A 275 3.25 -8.70 2.18
C ASP A 275 3.61 -7.38 1.50
N ALA A 276 4.01 -6.37 2.27
CA ALA A 276 4.42 -5.09 1.73
C ALA A 276 5.70 -4.59 2.38
N SER A 277 6.54 -3.94 1.59
CA SER A 277 7.81 -3.39 2.07
C SER A 277 8.14 -2.08 1.36
N TRP A 278 8.90 -1.25 2.05
CA TRP A 278 9.46 -0.05 1.45
C TRP A 278 10.94 0.11 1.81
N SER A 279 11.67 0.82 0.97
CA SER A 279 13.05 1.20 1.21
C SER A 279 13.34 2.60 0.68
N MET A 280 14.21 3.31 1.39
CA MET A 280 14.65 4.65 1.01
C MET A 280 16.10 4.89 1.40
N PRO A 281 16.97 5.36 0.47
CA PRO A 281 18.31 5.79 0.79
C PRO A 281 18.27 7.14 1.53
N VAL A 282 18.92 7.23 2.66
CA VAL A 282 19.05 8.47 3.45
C VAL A 282 20.52 8.85 3.50
N PRO A 283 20.93 10.00 2.95
CA PRO A 283 22.26 10.52 3.13
C PRO A 283 22.52 10.82 4.62
N THR A 284 23.71 10.45 5.09
CA THR A 284 24.20 10.76 6.44
C THR A 284 25.57 11.41 6.32
N THR A 285 26.08 11.98 7.38
CA THR A 285 27.43 12.57 7.42
C THR A 285 28.54 11.58 7.12
N SER A 286 28.28 10.28 7.29
CA SER A 286 29.23 9.17 7.03
C SER A 286 28.97 8.43 5.71
N GLY A 287 27.98 8.85 4.90
CA GLY A 287 27.61 8.19 3.65
C GLY A 287 26.09 8.05 3.51
N THR A 288 25.64 7.03 2.77
CA THR A 288 24.23 6.75 2.56
C THR A 288 23.79 5.53 3.37
N THR A 289 22.75 5.67 4.17
CA THR A 289 22.12 4.57 4.92
C THR A 289 20.77 4.23 4.29
N MET A 290 20.47 2.94 4.12
CA MET A 290 19.15 2.48 3.67
C MET A 290 18.23 2.29 4.88
N ILE A 291 17.15 3.03 4.92
CA ILE A 291 16.06 2.75 5.85
C ILE A 291 14.99 1.91 5.17
N ARG A 292 14.34 1.03 5.92
CA ARG A 292 13.39 0.05 5.38
C ARG A 292 12.26 -0.18 6.38
N GLY A 293 11.11 -0.52 5.85
CA GLY A 293 9.98 -1.03 6.62
C GLY A 293 9.37 -2.22 5.89
N ALA A 294 8.78 -3.13 6.63
CA ALA A 294 8.02 -4.24 6.10
C ALA A 294 6.86 -4.55 7.04
N ASN A 295 5.77 -5.00 6.48
CA ASN A 295 4.59 -5.47 7.21
C ASN A 295 3.81 -6.44 6.34
N ASN A 296 3.00 -7.27 6.96
CA ASN A 296 2.10 -8.21 6.30
C ASN A 296 0.72 -8.18 6.97
N GLY A 297 -0.25 -8.79 6.32
CA GLY A 297 -1.58 -8.89 6.90
C GLY A 297 -2.56 -9.65 6.02
N GLU A 298 -3.70 -9.93 6.59
CA GLU A 298 -4.83 -10.58 5.93
C GLU A 298 -6.05 -9.66 6.00
N ASN A 299 -6.78 -9.57 4.88
CA ASN A 299 -8.01 -8.79 4.80
C ASN A 299 -9.11 -9.61 4.15
N PHE A 300 -10.29 -9.55 4.74
CA PHE A 300 -11.50 -10.08 4.15
C PHE A 300 -12.30 -8.94 3.52
N LEU A 301 -12.56 -9.05 2.20
CA LEU A 301 -13.19 -8.02 1.40
C LEU A 301 -14.38 -8.62 0.64
N TRP A 302 -15.37 -7.82 0.38
CA TRP A 302 -16.55 -8.26 -0.36
C TRP A 302 -16.81 -7.38 -1.59
N GLY A 303 -17.59 -7.90 -2.51
CA GLY A 303 -17.96 -7.19 -3.71
C GLY A 303 -19.13 -7.82 -4.42
N LEU A 304 -19.44 -7.27 -5.57
CA LEU A 304 -20.48 -7.75 -6.48
C LEU A 304 -19.85 -8.02 -7.85
N TYR A 305 -20.45 -8.93 -8.62
CA TYR A 305 -20.01 -9.17 -9.98
C TYR A 305 -21.17 -9.21 -10.99
N LEU A 306 -20.78 -8.96 -12.24
CA LEU A 306 -21.60 -9.15 -13.42
C LEU A 306 -20.80 -9.98 -14.43
N LYS A 307 -21.36 -11.11 -14.90
CA LYS A 307 -20.71 -12.05 -15.83
C LYS A 307 -21.57 -12.18 -17.10
N GLY A 308 -20.93 -12.10 -18.25
CA GLY A 308 -21.49 -12.55 -19.54
C GLY A 308 -20.64 -13.70 -20.07
N SER A 309 -21.27 -14.75 -20.58
CA SER A 309 -20.55 -15.89 -21.12
C SER A 309 -21.15 -16.37 -22.45
N ALA A 310 -20.31 -17.05 -23.22
CA ALA A 310 -20.72 -17.76 -24.44
C ALA A 310 -20.04 -19.13 -24.43
N GLY A 311 -20.81 -20.18 -24.68
CA GLY A 311 -20.30 -21.52 -24.66
C GLY A 311 -20.71 -22.34 -25.88
N TYR A 312 -19.84 -23.28 -26.22
CA TYR A 312 -20.05 -24.26 -27.28
C TYR A 312 -20.08 -25.66 -26.71
N ARG A 313 -21.16 -26.41 -26.92
CA ARG A 313 -21.32 -27.81 -26.55
C ARG A 313 -20.60 -28.71 -27.53
N ILE A 314 -19.61 -29.46 -27.06
CA ILE A 314 -18.89 -30.46 -27.83
C ILE A 314 -19.76 -31.70 -27.96
N ASP A 315 -20.39 -32.07 -26.84
CA ASP A 315 -21.34 -33.20 -26.75
C ASP A 315 -22.37 -32.94 -25.63
N GLU A 316 -23.13 -33.94 -25.22
CA GLU A 316 -24.15 -33.81 -24.16
C GLU A 316 -23.57 -33.45 -22.81
N ARG A 317 -22.29 -33.76 -22.54
CA ARG A 317 -21.62 -33.58 -21.25
C ARG A 317 -20.59 -32.43 -21.27
N TRP A 318 -19.86 -32.27 -22.36
CA TRP A 318 -18.73 -31.36 -22.43
C TRP A 318 -19.02 -30.09 -23.19
N SER A 319 -18.56 -28.98 -22.66
CA SER A 319 -18.61 -27.69 -23.35
C SER A 319 -17.36 -26.87 -23.07
N ILE A 320 -17.03 -25.96 -23.99
CA ILE A 320 -16.05 -24.91 -23.81
C ILE A 320 -16.82 -23.62 -23.59
N GLU A 321 -16.40 -22.82 -22.65
CA GLU A 321 -17.02 -21.54 -22.31
C GLU A 321 -15.98 -20.44 -22.21
N GLY A 322 -16.23 -19.33 -22.91
CA GLY A 322 -15.54 -18.07 -22.69
C GLY A 322 -16.43 -17.11 -21.93
N PHE A 323 -15.87 -16.31 -21.05
CA PHE A 323 -16.63 -15.32 -20.30
C PHE A 323 -15.87 -14.01 -20.15
N PHE A 324 -16.65 -12.96 -19.90
CA PHE A 324 -16.19 -11.67 -19.43
C PHE A 324 -16.96 -11.34 -18.15
N ARG A 325 -16.24 -10.88 -17.14
CA ARG A 325 -16.78 -10.55 -15.83
C ARG A 325 -16.23 -9.21 -15.36
N TYR A 326 -17.06 -8.40 -14.75
CA TYR A 326 -16.69 -7.18 -14.06
C TYR A 326 -17.00 -7.29 -12.58
N ASP A 327 -16.04 -6.98 -11.74
CA ASP A 327 -16.12 -7.05 -10.30
C ASP A 327 -16.07 -5.64 -9.69
N TRP A 328 -17.01 -5.32 -8.82
CA TRP A 328 -17.01 -4.16 -7.94
C TRP A 328 -16.65 -4.62 -6.54
N ASN A 329 -15.42 -4.42 -6.14
CA ASN A 329 -14.91 -4.89 -4.85
C ASN A 329 -14.51 -3.72 -3.96
N GLU A 330 -14.45 -3.98 -2.66
CA GLU A 330 -13.79 -3.09 -1.71
C GLU A 330 -12.32 -2.96 -2.03
N THR A 331 -11.74 -1.84 -1.60
CA THR A 331 -10.32 -1.55 -1.72
C THR A 331 -9.55 -2.19 -0.56
N LEU A 332 -8.51 -2.94 -0.87
CA LEU A 332 -7.55 -3.43 0.11
C LEU A 332 -6.73 -2.25 0.65
N ARG A 333 -6.66 -2.13 1.97
CA ARG A 333 -5.87 -1.11 2.65
C ARG A 333 -4.89 -1.76 3.60
N GLY A 334 -3.64 -1.34 3.48
CA GLY A 334 -2.58 -1.78 4.37
C GLY A 334 -1.68 -0.64 4.81
N SER A 335 -0.89 -0.90 5.85
CA SER A 335 0.08 0.08 6.35
C SER A 335 1.42 -0.59 6.63
N VAL A 336 2.48 0.06 6.17
CA VAL A 336 3.87 -0.28 6.49
C VAL A 336 4.49 0.98 7.07
N SER A 337 4.36 1.14 8.39
CA SER A 337 4.72 2.40 9.08
C SER A 337 6.05 2.98 8.61
N PRO A 338 6.10 4.27 8.28
CA PRO A 338 5.06 5.30 8.40
C PRO A 338 4.18 5.44 7.15
N SER A 339 4.29 4.56 6.16
CA SER A 339 3.57 4.59 4.89
C SER A 339 2.27 3.78 4.96
N SER A 340 1.33 4.11 4.09
CA SER A 340 0.12 3.33 3.83
C SER A 340 -0.05 3.08 2.33
N PHE A 341 -0.79 2.04 1.98
CA PHE A 341 -1.13 1.75 0.59
C PHE A 341 -2.60 1.36 0.45
N GLU A 342 -3.12 1.56 -0.74
CA GLU A 342 -4.44 1.13 -1.16
C GLU A 342 -4.31 0.38 -2.49
N LEU A 343 -4.91 -0.82 -2.58
CA LEU A 343 -5.01 -1.61 -3.78
C LEU A 343 -6.48 -1.76 -4.16
N GLY A 344 -6.87 -1.16 -5.27
CA GLY A 344 -8.23 -1.28 -5.80
C GLY A 344 -8.44 -2.68 -6.38
N LEU A 345 -9.45 -3.42 -5.92
CA LEU A 345 -9.78 -4.73 -6.45
C LEU A 345 -10.97 -4.71 -7.42
N THR A 346 -11.43 -3.53 -7.80
CA THR A 346 -12.46 -3.33 -8.81
C THR A 346 -11.83 -3.42 -10.20
N GLY A 347 -12.39 -4.24 -11.08
CA GLY A 347 -11.86 -4.39 -12.42
C GLY A 347 -12.56 -5.46 -13.23
N TRP A 348 -11.98 -5.82 -14.36
CA TRP A 348 -12.52 -6.82 -15.26
C TRP A 348 -11.71 -8.12 -15.27
N SER A 349 -12.36 -9.20 -15.65
CA SER A 349 -11.74 -10.51 -15.88
C SER A 349 -12.28 -11.09 -17.18
N ALA A 350 -11.42 -11.75 -17.94
CA ALA A 350 -11.83 -12.54 -19.09
C ALA A 350 -11.23 -13.93 -18.99
N GLY A 351 -12.01 -14.96 -19.25
CA GLY A 351 -11.57 -16.33 -19.06
C GLY A 351 -12.06 -17.29 -20.09
N LEU A 352 -11.39 -18.44 -20.13
CA LEU A 352 -11.73 -19.59 -20.93
C LEU A 352 -11.65 -20.86 -20.08
N GLY A 353 -12.65 -21.74 -20.22
CA GLY A 353 -12.68 -22.99 -19.49
C GLY A 353 -13.43 -24.10 -20.16
N VAL A 354 -13.32 -25.27 -19.59
CA VAL A 354 -14.02 -26.49 -20.01
C VAL A 354 -14.99 -26.89 -18.89
N ASN A 355 -16.21 -27.19 -19.25
CA ASN A 355 -17.26 -27.61 -18.35
C ASN A 355 -17.70 -29.04 -18.63
N CYS A 356 -17.96 -29.79 -17.58
CA CYS A 356 -18.55 -31.13 -17.63
C CYS A 356 -19.90 -31.12 -16.90
N ARG A 357 -20.93 -31.61 -17.55
CA ARG A 357 -22.29 -31.76 -17.03
C ARG A 357 -22.55 -33.19 -16.60
N PHE A 358 -23.17 -33.41 -15.43
CA PHE A 358 -23.46 -34.72 -14.86
C PHE A 358 -24.78 -34.76 -14.11
#